data_b990d5bb9fada1dfad3278e054dc4a6b
#
_entry.id   b990d5bb9fada1dfad3278e054dc4a6b
#
_cell.length_a   1.000
_cell.length_b   1.000
_cell.length_c   1.000
_cell.angle_alpha   90.00
_cell.angle_beta   90.00
_cell.angle_gamma   90.00
#
_symmetry.space_group_name_H-M   'P 1'
#
loop_
_entity.id
_entity.type
_entity.pdbx_description
1 polymer ?
#
loop_
_entity_poly.entity_id
_entity_poly.type
_entity_poly.pdbx_seq_one_letter_code
_entity_poly.pdbx_strand_id
1 'polypeptide(L)'
;MSPPFNSRLTNSSSSSLVERQKQKLPELTITCLFMEELQTSLRAHGLTVSSLPDKGRSLFATKDFYPGEIIISQEPFVCVPNNSLTESRCDGCFSKSNLKKCSACQVVWYCGSTCQKLEWKLHRLECQALAKLNKERRKSVTPTIRMMVKLYLRRKLQNENVIPVTAIDNYNLVEALVSHMSDIDEKQLVLYAQMANLVKLILERPDIDIKEIAENFSKFACNAHSICDSELRPLGTGLYPVVSIINHSCLPNAVLVFEGRLAVVRAVQHIPKNSEGQYDDIQESAILEGYRCRDNRCSGFLLRESDDKGFVCQQCGLIRNKEEIRKIASDIKALSDKALKSTSSGNLQEAIILYKSIEKLQKEVCHPFSISLMPIREKLLEILMQLEEWKEALAVCRLTIPVYERVYPGFHPLLGLQYYSCGKLEWLLGETDDAIKSFTKAIDVLRITHGTNTLFMKELLMKLEEARSEASFKLSFRE
;
A
#
# COMPACT_ATOMS: atom_id res chain seq x y z
N MET A 1 -11.26 54.76 -73.90
CA MET A 1 -10.10 54.60 -74.73
C MET A 1 -9.14 53.62 -74.07
N SER A 2 -9.11 52.43 -74.56
CA SER A 2 -8.03 51.40 -74.32
C SER A 2 -6.89 51.73 -75.26
N PRO A 3 -5.76 51.02 -75.29
CA PRO A 3 -5.00 50.08 -74.45
C PRO A 3 -3.50 50.48 -74.42
N PRO A 4 -2.45 49.65 -74.37
CA PRO A 4 -2.32 48.22 -74.35
C PRO A 4 -1.23 47.61 -73.41
N PHE A 5 -1.33 46.29 -73.21
CA PHE A 5 -0.29 45.21 -73.13
C PHE A 5 1.20 45.52 -72.91
N ASN A 6 1.83 44.88 -71.91
CA ASN A 6 2.92 43.95 -72.23
C ASN A 6 3.29 43.00 -71.11
N SER A 7 3.52 41.76 -71.49
CA SER A 7 3.96 40.55 -70.83
C SER A 7 5.42 40.60 -70.38
N ARG A 8 5.73 40.02 -69.21
CA ARG A 8 6.98 39.25 -69.06
C ARG A 8 6.82 38.18 -67.98
N LEU A 9 6.94 36.96 -68.37
CA LEU A 9 7.17 35.76 -67.60
C LEU A 9 8.52 35.82 -66.89
N THR A 10 8.51 35.52 -65.57
CA THR A 10 9.71 34.95 -64.95
C THR A 10 9.24 33.86 -63.95
N ASN A 11 9.73 32.67 -64.23
CA ASN A 11 9.66 31.48 -63.39
C ASN A 11 10.30 31.73 -62.03
N SER A 12 9.62 31.32 -60.93
CA SER A 12 10.27 30.98 -59.69
C SER A 12 9.49 29.89 -58.99
N SER A 13 10.14 28.74 -58.95
CA SER A 13 10.06 27.59 -58.09
C SER A 13 8.97 27.56 -57.03
N SER A 14 8.02 26.68 -57.23
CA SER A 14 7.10 26.12 -56.24
C SER A 14 7.84 25.30 -55.19
N SER A 15 8.05 25.83 -54.00
CA SER A 15 8.34 25.06 -52.81
C SER A 15 7.01 24.71 -52.13
N SER A 16 6.56 23.47 -52.33
CA SER A 16 5.42 22.89 -51.68
C SER A 16 5.72 22.73 -50.19
N LEU A 17 5.16 23.62 -49.38
CA LEU A 17 4.95 23.44 -47.94
C LEU A 17 3.89 22.36 -47.79
N VAL A 18 4.35 21.13 -47.65
CA VAL A 18 3.55 20.02 -47.09
C VAL A 18 3.42 20.30 -45.59
N GLU A 19 2.46 21.11 -45.23
CA GLU A 19 1.93 21.12 -43.85
C GLU A 19 1.42 19.71 -43.53
N ARG A 20 2.23 18.95 -42.79
CA ARG A 20 1.76 17.73 -42.12
C ARG A 20 0.70 18.15 -41.09
N GLN A 21 -0.54 18.15 -41.50
CA GLN A 21 -1.66 18.08 -40.57
C GLN A 21 -1.48 16.81 -39.73
N LYS A 22 -0.98 16.96 -38.53
CA LYS A 22 -1.14 15.94 -37.49
C LYS A 22 -2.64 15.86 -37.23
N GLN A 23 -3.33 14.96 -37.91
CA GLN A 23 -4.68 14.56 -37.53
C GLN A 23 -4.60 14.08 -36.08
N LYS A 24 -5.15 14.85 -35.16
CA LYS A 24 -5.50 14.35 -33.82
C LYS A 24 -6.52 13.25 -34.06
N LEU A 25 -6.10 11.99 -33.88
CA LEU A 25 -7.04 10.89 -33.77
C LEU A 25 -8.09 11.24 -32.69
N PRO A 26 -9.38 10.96 -32.89
CA PRO A 26 -10.40 11.21 -31.89
C PRO A 26 -10.02 10.51 -30.57
N GLU A 27 -10.22 11.15 -29.42
CA GLU A 27 -9.88 10.64 -28.08
C GLU A 27 -10.41 9.22 -27.83
N LEU A 28 -11.58 8.89 -28.38
CA LEU A 28 -12.17 7.54 -28.35
C LEU A 28 -11.30 6.48 -29.05
N THR A 29 -10.62 6.82 -30.15
CA THR A 29 -9.77 5.89 -30.90
C THR A 29 -8.46 5.63 -30.17
N ILE A 30 -7.88 6.64 -29.51
CA ILE A 30 -6.66 6.50 -28.72
C ILE A 30 -6.91 5.65 -27.48
N THR A 31 -8.02 5.85 -26.79
CA THR A 31 -8.43 5.08 -25.63
C THR A 31 -8.66 3.60 -25.99
N CYS A 32 -9.25 3.32 -27.16
CA CYS A 32 -9.51 1.96 -27.63
C CYS A 32 -8.20 1.20 -27.94
N LEU A 33 -7.28 1.81 -28.70
CA LEU A 33 -5.98 1.22 -29.04
C LEU A 33 -5.14 0.94 -27.81
N PHE A 34 -5.13 1.86 -26.85
CA PHE A 34 -4.42 1.72 -25.59
C PHE A 34 -4.96 0.55 -24.75
N MET A 35 -6.29 0.38 -24.69
CA MET A 35 -6.91 -0.75 -23.98
C MET A 35 -6.57 -2.09 -24.65
N GLU A 36 -6.47 -2.15 -25.96
CA GLU A 36 -6.05 -3.35 -26.70
C GLU A 36 -4.60 -3.74 -26.42
N GLU A 37 -3.69 -2.78 -26.37
CA GLU A 37 -2.28 -3.01 -26.00
C GLU A 37 -2.16 -3.52 -24.55
N LEU A 38 -2.87 -2.91 -23.61
CA LEU A 38 -2.92 -3.38 -22.22
C LEU A 38 -3.47 -4.80 -22.14
N GLN A 39 -4.59 -5.09 -22.79
CA GLN A 39 -5.19 -6.42 -22.83
C GLN A 39 -4.23 -7.47 -23.41
N THR A 40 -3.53 -7.13 -24.47
CA THR A 40 -2.54 -8.03 -25.09
C THR A 40 -1.38 -8.32 -24.14
N SER A 41 -0.85 -7.29 -23.47
CA SER A 41 0.20 -7.45 -22.46
C SER A 41 -0.26 -8.30 -21.27
N LEU A 42 -1.47 -8.08 -20.76
CA LEU A 42 -2.03 -8.82 -19.65
C LEU A 42 -2.33 -10.29 -19.98
N ARG A 43 -2.78 -10.58 -21.21
CA ARG A 43 -2.99 -11.97 -21.67
C ARG A 43 -1.71 -12.81 -21.62
N ALA A 44 -0.57 -12.20 -21.91
CA ALA A 44 0.73 -12.90 -21.78
C ALA A 44 1.02 -13.34 -20.33
N HIS A 45 0.42 -12.67 -19.34
CA HIS A 45 0.50 -13.03 -17.91
C HIS A 45 -0.67 -13.90 -17.43
N GLY A 46 -1.56 -14.31 -18.32
CA GLY A 46 -2.76 -15.07 -17.95
C GLY A 46 -3.87 -14.20 -17.32
N LEU A 47 -3.95 -12.92 -17.71
CA LEU A 47 -4.87 -11.95 -17.16
C LEU A 47 -5.68 -11.22 -18.23
N THR A 48 -6.82 -10.66 -17.84
CA THR A 48 -7.63 -9.78 -18.68
C THR A 48 -8.34 -8.75 -17.81
N VAL A 49 -8.58 -7.54 -18.33
CA VAL A 49 -9.39 -6.52 -17.67
C VAL A 49 -10.81 -6.59 -18.21
N SER A 50 -11.80 -6.58 -17.32
CA SER A 50 -13.22 -6.46 -17.64
C SER A 50 -13.88 -5.48 -16.67
N SER A 51 -15.06 -4.98 -17.00
CA SER A 51 -15.82 -4.10 -16.11
C SER A 51 -16.97 -4.86 -15.46
N LEU A 52 -17.08 -4.74 -14.14
CA LEU A 52 -18.21 -5.21 -13.36
C LEU A 52 -19.16 -4.04 -13.06
N PRO A 53 -20.49 -4.28 -13.06
CA PRO A 53 -21.48 -3.20 -12.83
C PRO A 53 -21.24 -2.42 -11.52
N ASP A 54 -20.93 -3.13 -10.44
CA ASP A 54 -20.84 -2.54 -9.09
C ASP A 54 -19.42 -2.24 -8.61
N LYS A 55 -18.38 -2.76 -9.33
CA LYS A 55 -16.98 -2.65 -8.92
C LYS A 55 -16.09 -1.90 -9.93
N GLY A 56 -16.64 -1.56 -11.10
CA GLY A 56 -15.88 -0.95 -12.17
C GLY A 56 -14.90 -1.92 -12.83
N ARG A 57 -13.70 -1.44 -13.17
CA ARG A 57 -12.67 -2.26 -13.79
C ARG A 57 -12.13 -3.29 -12.82
N SER A 58 -12.02 -4.53 -13.28
CA SER A 58 -11.58 -5.68 -12.51
C SER A 58 -10.61 -6.52 -13.30
N LEU A 59 -9.66 -7.14 -12.61
CA LEU A 59 -8.69 -8.04 -13.21
C LEU A 59 -9.16 -9.50 -13.05
N PHE A 60 -9.22 -10.23 -14.17
CA PHE A 60 -9.65 -11.62 -14.23
C PHE A 60 -8.52 -12.53 -14.65
N ALA A 61 -8.48 -13.73 -14.07
CA ALA A 61 -7.59 -14.80 -14.48
C ALA A 61 -8.07 -15.42 -15.80
N THR A 62 -7.16 -15.60 -16.78
CA THR A 62 -7.44 -16.35 -18.02
C THR A 62 -6.86 -17.76 -18.01
N LYS A 63 -6.14 -18.10 -16.93
CA LYS A 63 -5.63 -19.43 -16.57
C LYS A 63 -5.82 -19.65 -15.09
N ASP A 64 -5.61 -20.88 -14.63
CA ASP A 64 -5.54 -21.16 -13.19
C ASP A 64 -4.24 -20.61 -12.59
N PHE A 65 -4.33 -20.05 -11.36
CA PHE A 65 -3.18 -19.71 -10.53
C PHE A 65 -3.22 -20.49 -9.24
N TYR A 66 -2.06 -20.98 -8.82
CA TYR A 66 -1.90 -21.77 -7.59
C TYR A 66 -1.15 -20.97 -6.51
N PRO A 67 -1.29 -21.32 -5.22
CA PRO A 67 -0.62 -20.62 -4.12
C PRO A 67 0.89 -20.47 -4.36
N GLY A 68 1.40 -19.24 -4.24
CA GLY A 68 2.80 -18.88 -4.46
C GLY A 68 3.12 -18.39 -5.88
N GLU A 69 2.26 -18.63 -6.87
CA GLU A 69 2.47 -18.11 -8.22
C GLU A 69 2.34 -16.59 -8.26
N ILE A 70 3.23 -15.96 -9.04
CA ILE A 70 3.14 -14.53 -9.33
C ILE A 70 2.03 -14.32 -10.36
N ILE A 71 1.03 -13.54 -9.99
CA ILE A 71 -0.06 -13.13 -10.87
C ILE A 71 0.43 -12.00 -11.78
N ILE A 72 1.01 -10.97 -11.18
CA ILE A 72 1.60 -9.82 -11.86
C ILE A 72 2.67 -9.16 -11.01
N SER A 73 3.65 -8.55 -11.65
CA SER A 73 4.59 -7.64 -11.00
C SER A 73 4.65 -6.31 -11.77
N GLN A 74 4.81 -5.20 -11.05
CA GLN A 74 4.85 -3.87 -11.66
C GLN A 74 5.83 -2.96 -10.92
N GLU A 75 6.71 -2.28 -11.67
CA GLU A 75 7.46 -1.13 -11.16
C GLU A 75 6.52 0.07 -10.94
N PRO A 76 6.80 0.93 -9.96
CA PRO A 76 5.95 2.09 -9.72
C PRO A 76 6.04 3.08 -10.89
N PHE A 77 4.89 3.59 -11.34
CA PHE A 77 4.88 4.72 -12.28
C PHE A 77 5.60 5.92 -11.66
N VAL A 78 5.30 6.24 -10.41
CA VAL A 78 6.08 7.16 -9.57
C VAL A 78 6.07 6.65 -8.13
N CYS A 79 7.15 6.91 -7.40
CA CYS A 79 7.21 6.62 -5.97
C CYS A 79 8.10 7.62 -5.24
N VAL A 80 7.88 7.70 -3.93
CA VAL A 80 8.66 8.51 -3.00
C VAL A 80 8.81 7.79 -1.67
N PRO A 81 9.95 7.91 -0.98
CA PRO A 81 10.08 7.41 0.38
C PRO A 81 9.29 8.28 1.37
N ASN A 82 8.84 7.67 2.46
CA ASN A 82 8.21 8.36 3.59
C ASN A 82 9.29 9.02 4.46
N ASN A 83 9.85 10.13 3.95
CA ASN A 83 10.83 10.90 4.71
C ASN A 83 10.11 11.82 5.71
N SER A 84 10.57 11.81 6.96
CA SER A 84 10.12 12.67 8.04
C SER A 84 11.26 13.55 8.56
N LEU A 85 11.01 14.35 9.57
CA LEU A 85 12.05 15.14 10.24
C LEU A 85 13.09 14.26 10.94
N THR A 86 12.67 13.09 11.40
CA THR A 86 13.50 12.14 12.17
C THR A 86 14.06 11.01 11.33
N GLU A 87 13.46 10.71 10.16
CA GLU A 87 13.83 9.58 9.34
C GLU A 87 13.96 9.96 7.88
N SER A 88 15.10 9.63 7.29
CA SER A 88 15.38 9.79 5.86
C SER A 88 15.69 8.45 5.22
N ARG A 89 15.32 8.30 3.94
CA ARG A 89 15.57 7.10 3.13
C ARG A 89 16.09 7.45 1.75
N CYS A 90 16.80 6.51 1.14
CA CYS A 90 17.26 6.62 -0.23
C CYS A 90 16.08 6.66 -1.20
N ASP A 91 16.06 7.64 -2.12
CA ASP A 91 15.00 7.77 -3.13
C ASP A 91 15.02 6.63 -4.17
N GLY A 92 16.17 5.96 -4.33
CA GLY A 92 16.30 4.85 -5.27
C GLY A 92 15.90 3.49 -4.71
N CYS A 93 16.31 3.14 -3.48
CA CYS A 93 16.12 1.80 -2.92
C CYS A 93 15.47 1.78 -1.53
N PHE A 94 15.10 2.92 -0.98
CA PHE A 94 14.50 3.11 0.35
C PHE A 94 15.35 2.67 1.55
N SER A 95 16.62 2.32 1.33
CA SER A 95 17.59 2.04 2.40
C SER A 95 17.83 3.26 3.29
N LYS A 96 18.10 3.01 4.58
CA LYS A 96 18.51 4.03 5.56
C LYS A 96 20.04 4.20 5.65
N SER A 97 20.82 3.31 5.06
CA SER A 97 22.26 3.25 5.23
C SER A 97 23.00 4.22 4.31
N ASN A 98 24.08 4.83 4.80
CA ASN A 98 25.02 5.66 4.04
C ASN A 98 24.37 6.80 3.24
N LEU A 99 23.35 7.43 3.77
CA LEU A 99 22.59 8.45 3.09
C LEU A 99 23.38 9.76 2.91
N LYS A 100 23.37 10.26 1.66
CA LYS A 100 23.89 11.58 1.30
C LYS A 100 22.79 12.38 0.61
N LYS A 101 22.65 13.63 1.05
CA LYS A 101 21.71 14.58 0.43
C LYS A 101 22.20 14.99 -0.95
N CYS A 102 21.30 15.17 -1.90
CA CYS A 102 21.62 15.83 -3.16
C CYS A 102 22.11 17.26 -2.86
N SER A 103 23.35 17.58 -3.29
CA SER A 103 23.99 18.87 -3.00
C SER A 103 23.26 20.07 -3.60
N ALA A 104 22.54 19.88 -4.72
CA ALA A 104 21.83 20.96 -5.41
C ALA A 104 20.45 21.26 -4.78
N CYS A 105 19.54 20.28 -4.71
CA CYS A 105 18.18 20.54 -4.21
C CYS A 105 18.06 20.51 -2.69
N GLN A 106 18.96 19.80 -1.98
CA GLN A 106 18.94 19.63 -0.53
C GLN A 106 17.66 18.98 0.03
N VAL A 107 16.93 18.22 -0.80
CA VAL A 107 15.66 17.56 -0.44
C VAL A 107 15.79 16.05 -0.51
N VAL A 108 16.41 15.54 -1.57
CA VAL A 108 16.47 14.12 -1.91
C VAL A 108 17.72 13.46 -1.35
N TRP A 109 17.60 12.20 -0.92
CA TRP A 109 18.69 11.42 -0.35
C TRP A 109 19.00 10.19 -1.20
N TYR A 110 20.29 9.82 -1.27
CA TYR A 110 20.74 8.60 -1.93
C TYR A 110 21.78 7.87 -1.05
N CYS A 111 21.73 6.54 -1.05
CA CYS A 111 22.72 5.72 -0.34
C CYS A 111 24.04 5.60 -1.10
N GLY A 112 24.05 5.92 -2.40
CA GLY A 112 25.25 5.88 -3.24
C GLY A 112 25.00 6.38 -4.66
N SER A 113 26.06 6.44 -5.45
CA SER A 113 26.04 6.94 -6.84
C SER A 113 25.18 6.07 -7.76
N THR A 114 25.10 4.77 -7.52
CA THR A 114 24.25 3.85 -8.32
C THR A 114 22.78 4.25 -8.24
N CYS A 115 22.23 4.41 -7.02
CA CYS A 115 20.83 4.84 -6.83
C CYS A 115 20.59 6.24 -7.41
N GLN A 116 21.55 7.16 -7.26
CA GLN A 116 21.42 8.50 -7.84
C GLN A 116 21.41 8.46 -9.38
N LYS A 117 22.28 7.65 -10.01
CA LYS A 117 22.32 7.50 -11.47
C LYS A 117 21.05 6.87 -12.04
N LEU A 118 20.49 5.87 -11.36
CA LEU A 118 19.24 5.23 -11.77
C LEU A 118 18.06 6.23 -11.79
N GLU A 119 17.96 7.07 -10.77
CA GLU A 119 16.90 8.07 -10.66
C GLU A 119 17.17 9.35 -11.47
N TRP A 120 18.40 9.53 -12.01
CA TRP A 120 18.85 10.82 -12.55
C TRP A 120 18.01 11.35 -13.71
N LYS A 121 17.47 10.50 -14.55
CA LYS A 121 16.62 10.95 -15.67
C LYS A 121 15.45 11.80 -15.17
N LEU A 122 14.77 11.34 -14.13
CA LEU A 122 13.64 12.04 -13.52
C LEU A 122 14.10 13.09 -12.50
N HIS A 123 15.04 12.71 -11.61
CA HIS A 123 15.51 13.60 -10.55
C HIS A 123 16.18 14.87 -11.07
N ARG A 124 16.86 14.84 -12.22
CA ARG A 124 17.46 16.06 -12.78
C ARG A 124 16.44 17.18 -12.93
N LEU A 125 15.25 16.89 -13.45
CA LEU A 125 14.17 17.88 -13.60
C LEU A 125 13.58 18.25 -12.24
N GLU A 126 13.31 17.27 -11.39
CA GLU A 126 12.86 17.49 -10.02
C GLU A 126 13.86 18.35 -9.23
N CYS A 127 15.15 18.03 -9.35
CA CYS A 127 16.23 18.75 -8.68
C CYS A 127 16.26 20.22 -9.10
N GLN A 128 16.16 20.52 -10.40
CA GLN A 128 16.10 21.88 -10.92
C GLN A 128 14.90 22.66 -10.37
N ALA A 129 13.74 22.03 -10.31
CA ALA A 129 12.54 22.67 -9.77
C ALA A 129 12.64 22.92 -8.26
N LEU A 130 13.11 21.94 -7.49
CA LEU A 130 13.24 22.05 -6.04
C LEU A 130 14.37 22.99 -5.60
N ALA A 131 15.47 23.09 -6.38
CA ALA A 131 16.60 23.96 -6.06
C ALA A 131 16.25 25.46 -6.09
N LYS A 132 15.27 25.84 -6.93
CA LYS A 132 14.77 27.23 -7.02
C LYS A 132 13.95 27.67 -5.81
N LEU A 133 13.42 26.72 -5.03
CA LEU A 133 12.60 27.04 -3.86
C LEU A 133 13.46 27.63 -2.74
N ASN A 134 12.93 28.63 -2.05
CA ASN A 134 13.53 29.11 -0.82
C ASN A 134 13.41 28.07 0.32
N LYS A 135 14.14 28.28 1.41
CA LYS A 135 14.23 27.33 2.53
C LYS A 135 12.85 27.00 3.14
N GLU A 136 11.97 27.99 3.27
CA GLU A 136 10.64 27.79 3.88
C GLU A 136 9.73 26.93 2.98
N ARG A 137 9.68 27.25 1.68
CA ARG A 137 8.90 26.46 0.71
C ARG A 137 9.41 25.04 0.57
N ARG A 138 10.73 24.81 0.68
CA ARG A 138 11.29 23.44 0.69
C ARG A 138 10.78 22.60 1.86
N LYS A 139 10.55 23.21 3.04
CA LYS A 139 9.97 22.51 4.20
C LYS A 139 8.52 22.08 3.97
N SER A 140 7.78 22.82 3.13
CA SER A 140 6.39 22.50 2.78
C SER A 140 6.26 21.39 1.72
N VAL A 141 7.37 20.95 1.14
CA VAL A 141 7.37 19.87 0.13
C VAL A 141 7.26 18.52 0.81
N THR A 142 6.05 18.06 1.02
CA THR A 142 5.75 16.73 1.56
C THR A 142 6.06 15.63 0.55
N PRO A 143 6.17 14.35 0.97
CA PRO A 143 6.27 13.22 0.06
C PRO A 143 5.16 13.20 -1.01
N THR A 144 3.91 13.46 -0.63
CA THR A 144 2.77 13.49 -1.56
C THR A 144 2.91 14.59 -2.62
N ILE A 145 3.37 15.79 -2.24
CA ILE A 145 3.66 16.89 -3.17
C ILE A 145 4.79 16.50 -4.12
N ARG A 146 5.87 15.88 -3.60
CA ARG A 146 6.97 15.38 -4.43
C ARG A 146 6.48 14.33 -5.43
N MET A 147 5.65 13.40 -5.00
CA MET A 147 5.10 12.36 -5.85
C MET A 147 4.29 12.97 -7.01
N MET A 148 3.50 14.02 -6.75
CA MET A 148 2.78 14.76 -7.78
C MET A 148 3.72 15.48 -8.75
N VAL A 149 4.75 16.15 -8.26
CA VAL A 149 5.79 16.76 -9.10
C VAL A 149 6.45 15.71 -10.00
N LYS A 150 6.85 14.56 -9.45
CA LYS A 150 7.43 13.44 -10.20
C LYS A 150 6.46 12.92 -11.26
N LEU A 151 5.15 12.88 -10.98
CA LEU A 151 4.12 12.44 -11.93
C LEU A 151 4.14 13.28 -13.20
N TYR A 152 4.06 14.60 -13.07
CA TYR A 152 4.06 15.53 -14.21
C TYR A 152 5.40 15.56 -14.95
N LEU A 153 6.50 15.45 -14.23
CA LEU A 153 7.83 15.37 -14.84
C LEU A 153 8.02 14.06 -15.61
N ARG A 154 7.52 12.94 -15.10
CA ARG A 154 7.55 11.66 -15.80
C ARG A 154 6.69 11.68 -17.05
N ARG A 155 5.45 12.21 -16.97
CA ARG A 155 4.58 12.44 -18.15
C ARG A 155 5.32 13.24 -19.23
N LYS A 156 5.99 14.34 -18.84
CA LYS A 156 6.80 15.14 -19.77
C LYS A 156 7.90 14.30 -20.44
N LEU A 157 8.67 13.54 -19.66
CA LEU A 157 9.76 12.72 -20.18
C LEU A 157 9.26 11.57 -21.08
N GLN A 158 8.07 11.03 -20.83
CA GLN A 158 7.44 10.07 -21.74
C GLN A 158 7.00 10.74 -23.04
N ASN A 159 6.38 11.92 -22.98
CA ASN A 159 5.99 12.68 -24.17
C ASN A 159 7.20 13.10 -25.04
N GLU A 160 8.35 13.31 -24.41
CA GLU A 160 9.62 13.63 -25.09
C GLU A 160 10.41 12.36 -25.51
N ASN A 161 9.86 11.15 -25.32
CA ASN A 161 10.51 9.87 -25.59
C ASN A 161 11.85 9.65 -24.85
N VAL A 162 12.08 10.36 -23.74
CA VAL A 162 13.27 10.17 -22.88
C VAL A 162 13.11 8.95 -21.96
N ILE A 163 11.87 8.72 -21.48
CA ILE A 163 11.45 7.50 -20.79
C ILE A 163 10.54 6.71 -21.74
N PRO A 164 10.81 5.42 -21.97
CA PRO A 164 9.98 4.59 -22.83
C PRO A 164 8.54 4.51 -22.34
N VAL A 165 7.60 4.46 -23.26
CA VAL A 165 6.19 4.17 -23.02
C VAL A 165 5.95 2.69 -23.34
N THR A 166 5.29 1.96 -22.42
CA THR A 166 4.91 0.56 -22.64
C THR A 166 3.42 0.36 -22.30
N ALA A 167 2.85 -0.77 -22.65
CA ALA A 167 1.47 -1.11 -22.38
C ALA A 167 1.11 -1.03 -20.89
N ILE A 168 2.06 -1.34 -19.97
CA ILE A 168 1.87 -1.34 -18.52
C ILE A 168 2.54 -0.16 -17.79
N ASP A 169 3.27 0.69 -18.53
CA ASP A 169 3.98 1.86 -18.00
C ASP A 169 3.77 3.08 -18.92
N ASN A 170 2.64 3.74 -18.79
CA ASN A 170 2.29 4.95 -19.53
C ASN A 170 1.30 5.82 -18.73
N TYR A 171 1.25 7.10 -19.08
CA TYR A 171 0.42 8.06 -18.37
C TYR A 171 -1.09 7.85 -18.60
N ASN A 172 -1.52 7.26 -19.71
CA ASN A 172 -2.94 6.99 -19.96
C ASN A 172 -3.53 6.03 -18.91
N LEU A 173 -2.71 5.11 -18.36
CA LEU A 173 -3.12 4.26 -17.23
C LEU A 173 -3.44 5.11 -15.99
N VAL A 174 -2.66 6.17 -15.74
CA VAL A 174 -2.88 7.09 -14.62
C VAL A 174 -4.13 7.94 -14.85
N GLU A 175 -4.34 8.42 -16.08
CA GLU A 175 -5.56 9.15 -16.45
C GLU A 175 -6.80 8.31 -16.23
N ALA A 176 -6.74 7.03 -16.52
CA ALA A 176 -7.83 6.09 -16.35
C ALA A 176 -8.11 5.68 -14.89
N LEU A 177 -7.31 6.06 -13.90
CA LEU A 177 -7.55 5.76 -12.50
C LEU A 177 -8.79 6.48 -11.97
N VAL A 178 -9.49 5.83 -11.05
CA VAL A 178 -10.69 6.38 -10.40
C VAL A 178 -10.27 7.46 -9.40
N SER A 179 -10.99 8.59 -9.38
CA SER A 179 -10.69 9.72 -8.50
C SER A 179 -11.71 9.95 -7.38
N HIS A 180 -12.95 9.46 -7.53
CA HIS A 180 -14.07 9.71 -6.59
C HIS A 180 -14.20 11.18 -6.16
N MET A 181 -13.95 12.11 -7.09
CA MET A 181 -14.02 13.56 -6.81
C MET A 181 -15.38 14.02 -6.33
N SER A 182 -16.47 13.34 -6.73
CA SER A 182 -17.85 13.61 -6.28
C SER A 182 -18.06 13.37 -4.79
N ASP A 183 -17.25 12.51 -4.17
CA ASP A 183 -17.44 12.03 -2.81
C ASP A 183 -16.56 12.77 -1.79
N ILE A 184 -15.78 13.76 -2.29
CA ILE A 184 -14.83 14.53 -1.47
C ILE A 184 -15.54 15.67 -0.76
N ASP A 185 -15.28 15.83 0.53
CA ASP A 185 -15.80 16.96 1.30
C ASP A 185 -15.09 18.28 0.95
N GLU A 186 -15.73 19.42 1.27
CA GLU A 186 -15.23 20.76 0.94
C GLU A 186 -13.85 21.02 1.56
N LYS A 187 -13.58 20.54 2.76
CA LYS A 187 -12.29 20.74 3.46
C LYS A 187 -11.15 20.04 2.71
N GLN A 188 -11.41 18.82 2.27
CA GLN A 188 -10.46 18.04 1.49
C GLN A 188 -10.22 18.67 0.12
N LEU A 189 -11.28 19.19 -0.53
CA LEU A 189 -11.16 19.89 -1.81
C LEU A 189 -10.29 21.15 -1.70
N VAL A 190 -10.49 21.93 -0.63
CA VAL A 190 -9.65 23.11 -0.34
C VAL A 190 -8.19 22.71 -0.12
N LEU A 191 -7.94 21.63 0.61
CA LEU A 191 -6.58 21.10 0.81
C LEU A 191 -5.94 20.70 -0.52
N TYR A 192 -6.65 19.96 -1.37
CA TYR A 192 -6.13 19.58 -2.69
C TYR A 192 -5.85 20.81 -3.58
N ALA A 193 -6.69 21.83 -3.55
CA ALA A 193 -6.46 23.07 -4.27
C ALA A 193 -5.19 23.82 -3.78
N GLN A 194 -4.96 23.85 -2.47
CA GLN A 194 -3.74 24.43 -1.88
C GLN A 194 -2.48 23.65 -2.30
N MET A 195 -2.55 22.31 -2.22
CA MET A 195 -1.46 21.45 -2.66
C MET A 195 -1.20 21.58 -4.16
N ALA A 196 -2.25 21.66 -4.99
CA ALA A 196 -2.15 21.85 -6.43
C ALA A 196 -1.48 23.18 -6.80
N ASN A 197 -1.80 24.28 -6.11
CA ASN A 197 -1.11 25.55 -6.27
C ASN A 197 0.39 25.46 -5.97
N LEU A 198 0.78 24.74 -4.92
CA LEU A 198 2.19 24.51 -4.59
C LEU A 198 2.90 23.68 -5.68
N VAL A 199 2.26 22.62 -6.20
CA VAL A 199 2.80 21.83 -7.31
C VAL A 199 2.99 22.68 -8.56
N LYS A 200 1.99 23.50 -8.93
CA LYS A 200 2.06 24.41 -10.07
C LYS A 200 3.21 25.42 -9.94
N LEU A 201 3.40 25.95 -8.73
CA LEU A 201 4.52 26.84 -8.42
C LEU A 201 5.88 26.14 -8.58
N ILE A 202 6.01 24.89 -8.09
CA ILE A 202 7.25 24.11 -8.19
C ILE A 202 7.59 23.80 -9.66
N LEU A 203 6.59 23.41 -10.44
CA LEU A 203 6.77 23.03 -11.85
C LEU A 203 6.99 24.23 -12.79
N GLU A 204 6.62 25.45 -12.36
CA GLU A 204 6.64 26.67 -13.19
C GLU A 204 5.91 26.47 -14.54
N ARG A 205 4.81 25.69 -14.54
CA ARG A 205 4.02 25.31 -15.70
C ARG A 205 2.64 25.98 -15.63
N PRO A 206 2.44 27.14 -16.29
CA PRO A 206 1.14 27.83 -16.29
C PRO A 206 0.06 27.06 -17.06
N ASP A 207 0.45 26.21 -17.99
CA ASP A 207 -0.39 25.40 -18.86
C ASP A 207 -1.08 24.22 -18.14
N ILE A 208 -0.63 23.83 -16.94
CA ILE A 208 -1.27 22.77 -16.19
C ILE A 208 -2.45 23.33 -15.38
N ASP A 209 -3.63 22.73 -15.54
CA ASP A 209 -4.82 23.13 -14.79
C ASP A 209 -4.72 22.67 -13.33
N ILE A 210 -5.08 23.58 -12.42
CA ILE A 210 -5.16 23.30 -10.98
C ILE A 210 -6.18 22.21 -10.68
N LYS A 211 -7.29 22.16 -11.45
CA LYS A 211 -8.31 21.12 -11.30
C LYS A 211 -7.76 19.74 -11.64
N GLU A 212 -6.97 19.63 -12.72
CA GLU A 212 -6.30 18.38 -13.09
C GLU A 212 -5.36 17.89 -11.97
N ILE A 213 -4.58 18.79 -11.37
CA ILE A 213 -3.69 18.43 -10.25
C ILE A 213 -4.49 17.99 -9.03
N ALA A 214 -5.59 18.69 -8.69
CA ALA A 214 -6.45 18.34 -7.58
C ALA A 214 -7.10 16.98 -7.77
N GLU A 215 -7.57 16.68 -8.98
CA GLU A 215 -8.10 15.35 -9.34
C GLU A 215 -7.03 14.27 -9.21
N ASN A 216 -5.79 14.53 -9.64
CA ASN A 216 -4.69 13.58 -9.48
C ASN A 216 -4.32 13.34 -8.00
N PHE A 217 -4.51 14.33 -7.09
CA PHE A 217 -4.38 14.07 -5.66
C PHE A 217 -5.47 13.13 -5.15
N SER A 218 -6.69 13.24 -5.66
CA SER A 218 -7.76 12.30 -5.34
C SER A 218 -7.46 10.90 -5.89
N LYS A 219 -6.95 10.80 -7.14
CA LYS A 219 -6.47 9.52 -7.69
C LYS A 219 -5.38 8.90 -6.82
N PHE A 220 -4.45 9.70 -6.27
CA PHE A 220 -3.45 9.18 -5.34
C PHE A 220 -4.08 8.63 -4.06
N ALA A 221 -5.05 9.32 -3.49
CA ALA A 221 -5.74 8.86 -2.28
C ALA A 221 -6.45 7.51 -2.48
N CYS A 222 -6.99 7.27 -3.69
CA CYS A 222 -7.71 6.04 -4.01
C CYS A 222 -6.81 4.88 -4.49
N ASN A 223 -5.67 5.19 -5.14
CA ASN A 223 -4.93 4.18 -5.92
C ASN A 223 -3.44 4.06 -5.55
N ALA A 224 -2.90 4.94 -4.69
CA ALA A 224 -1.50 4.81 -4.27
C ALA A 224 -1.35 3.73 -3.20
N HIS A 225 -0.27 2.96 -3.30
CA HIS A 225 0.04 1.87 -2.39
C HIS A 225 1.19 2.25 -1.47
N SER A 226 1.09 1.85 -0.20
CA SER A 226 2.22 1.91 0.73
C SER A 226 3.24 0.84 0.33
N ILE A 227 4.43 1.26 -0.07
CA ILE A 227 5.54 0.36 -0.30
C ILE A 227 6.08 -0.06 1.06
N CYS A 228 6.13 -1.35 1.30
CA CYS A 228 6.55 -1.93 2.57
C CYS A 228 7.80 -2.79 2.42
N ASP A 229 8.52 -3.00 3.52
CA ASP A 229 9.55 -4.03 3.58
C ASP A 229 8.93 -5.43 3.75
N SER A 230 9.77 -6.45 3.86
CA SER A 230 9.33 -7.84 4.04
C SER A 230 8.64 -8.13 5.38
N GLU A 231 8.73 -7.23 6.36
CA GLU A 231 7.97 -7.29 7.61
C GLU A 231 6.72 -6.37 7.56
N LEU A 232 6.30 -5.93 6.37
CA LEU A 232 5.16 -5.04 6.09
C LEU A 232 5.27 -3.65 6.77
N ARG A 233 6.47 -3.20 7.13
CA ARG A 233 6.69 -1.84 7.65
C ARG A 233 6.72 -0.84 6.50
N PRO A 234 6.01 0.30 6.59
CA PRO A 234 5.91 1.26 5.49
C PRO A 234 7.26 1.97 5.24
N LEU A 235 7.70 1.96 4.01
CA LEU A 235 8.94 2.60 3.55
C LEU A 235 8.69 3.85 2.72
N GLY A 236 7.61 3.83 1.93
CA GLY A 236 7.28 4.87 0.97
C GLY A 236 5.89 4.72 0.40
N THR A 237 5.61 5.52 -0.61
CA THR A 237 4.34 5.49 -1.35
C THR A 237 4.63 5.41 -2.84
N GLY A 238 3.90 4.57 -3.56
CA GLY A 238 4.03 4.40 -5.01
C GLY A 238 2.69 4.25 -5.72
N LEU A 239 2.65 4.65 -6.98
CA LEU A 239 1.50 4.49 -7.86
C LEU A 239 1.78 3.35 -8.84
N TYR A 240 0.90 2.33 -8.82
CA TYR A 240 0.99 1.11 -9.63
C TYR A 240 -0.31 0.95 -10.41
N PRO A 241 -0.46 1.61 -11.57
CA PRO A 241 -1.76 1.75 -12.22
C PRO A 241 -2.42 0.44 -12.64
N VAL A 242 -1.65 -0.61 -12.95
CA VAL A 242 -2.22 -1.92 -13.29
C VAL A 242 -2.61 -2.69 -12.03
N VAL A 243 -1.76 -2.67 -10.99
CA VAL A 243 -2.08 -3.28 -9.69
C VAL A 243 -3.32 -2.64 -9.07
N SER A 244 -3.51 -1.33 -9.27
CA SER A 244 -4.70 -0.60 -8.79
C SER A 244 -6.02 -1.01 -9.47
N ILE A 245 -5.99 -1.86 -10.50
CA ILE A 245 -7.21 -2.45 -11.10
C ILE A 245 -7.73 -3.64 -10.28
N ILE A 246 -6.90 -4.20 -9.40
CA ILE A 246 -7.28 -5.34 -8.56
C ILE A 246 -8.19 -4.83 -7.44
N ASN A 247 -9.39 -5.38 -7.36
CA ASN A 247 -10.37 -5.00 -6.35
C ASN A 247 -10.01 -5.55 -4.97
N HIS A 248 -10.43 -4.83 -3.93
CA HIS A 248 -10.28 -5.27 -2.55
C HIS A 248 -11.18 -6.47 -2.25
N SER A 249 -10.69 -7.38 -1.42
CA SER A 249 -11.46 -8.42 -0.77
C SER A 249 -10.99 -8.59 0.68
N CYS A 250 -11.94 -8.73 1.61
CA CYS A 250 -11.64 -9.03 3.02
C CYS A 250 -11.16 -10.47 3.21
N LEU A 251 -11.52 -11.38 2.27
CA LEU A 251 -10.99 -12.75 2.17
C LEU A 251 -10.19 -12.88 0.87
N PRO A 252 -8.96 -12.32 0.82
CA PRO A 252 -8.23 -12.21 -0.43
C PRO A 252 -7.74 -13.57 -0.93
N ASN A 253 -7.85 -13.79 -2.24
CA ASN A 253 -7.22 -14.91 -2.95
C ASN A 253 -5.81 -14.56 -3.45
N ALA A 254 -5.43 -13.29 -3.38
CA ALA A 254 -4.12 -12.78 -3.74
C ALA A 254 -3.63 -11.75 -2.74
N VAL A 255 -2.33 -11.61 -2.59
CA VAL A 255 -1.69 -10.59 -1.72
C VAL A 255 -0.66 -9.78 -2.50
N LEU A 256 -0.55 -8.51 -2.11
CA LEU A 256 0.48 -7.60 -2.61
C LEU A 256 1.64 -7.56 -1.63
N VAL A 257 2.83 -7.87 -2.11
CA VAL A 257 4.10 -7.72 -1.38
C VAL A 257 5.08 -6.91 -2.24
N PHE A 258 6.17 -6.44 -1.62
CA PHE A 258 7.14 -5.62 -2.33
C PHE A 258 8.54 -6.24 -2.28
N GLU A 259 9.20 -6.28 -3.42
CA GLU A 259 10.62 -6.59 -3.55
C GLU A 259 11.36 -5.28 -3.87
N GLY A 260 11.78 -4.56 -2.82
CA GLY A 260 12.22 -3.18 -2.95
C GLY A 260 11.07 -2.25 -3.33
N ARG A 261 11.07 -1.73 -4.57
CA ARG A 261 9.98 -0.90 -5.11
C ARG A 261 9.03 -1.67 -6.03
N LEU A 262 9.43 -2.85 -6.46
CA LEU A 262 8.62 -3.69 -7.34
C LEU A 262 7.42 -4.22 -6.54
N ALA A 263 6.22 -3.91 -7.00
CA ALA A 263 4.99 -4.51 -6.50
C ALA A 263 4.86 -5.93 -7.10
N VAL A 264 4.64 -6.92 -6.25
CA VAL A 264 4.47 -8.32 -6.66
C VAL A 264 3.16 -8.84 -6.07
N VAL A 265 2.23 -9.20 -6.93
CA VAL A 265 0.95 -9.82 -6.53
C VAL A 265 1.07 -11.32 -6.66
N ARG A 266 0.83 -12.05 -5.57
CA ARG A 266 0.91 -13.52 -5.52
C ARG A 266 -0.42 -14.14 -5.12
N ALA A 267 -0.75 -15.25 -5.74
CA ALA A 267 -1.88 -16.07 -5.32
C ALA A 267 -1.60 -16.70 -3.94
N VAL A 268 -2.58 -16.64 -3.03
CA VAL A 268 -2.54 -17.30 -1.72
C VAL A 268 -3.56 -18.42 -1.61
N GLN A 269 -4.45 -18.52 -2.60
CA GLN A 269 -5.40 -19.60 -2.80
C GLN A 269 -5.39 -20.01 -4.27
N HIS A 270 -6.02 -21.14 -4.60
CA HIS A 270 -6.28 -21.48 -5.98
C HIS A 270 -7.26 -20.47 -6.58
N ILE A 271 -6.86 -19.82 -7.67
CA ILE A 271 -7.67 -18.86 -8.43
C ILE A 271 -8.03 -19.53 -9.76
N PRO A 272 -9.27 -20.03 -9.91
CA PRO A 272 -9.67 -20.68 -11.14
C PRO A 272 -9.72 -19.70 -12.32
N LYS A 273 -9.54 -20.22 -13.52
CA LYS A 273 -9.77 -19.46 -14.75
C LYS A 273 -11.15 -18.80 -14.75
N ASN A 274 -11.24 -17.56 -15.21
CA ASN A 274 -12.41 -16.70 -15.28
C ASN A 274 -12.97 -16.27 -13.91
N SER A 275 -12.22 -16.46 -12.82
CA SER A 275 -12.59 -15.92 -11.51
C SER A 275 -12.01 -14.54 -11.26
N GLU A 276 -12.79 -13.72 -10.59
CA GLU A 276 -12.36 -12.50 -9.91
C GLU A 276 -12.15 -12.78 -8.42
N GLY A 277 -11.43 -11.92 -7.71
CA GLY A 277 -11.36 -11.94 -6.25
C GLY A 277 -12.75 -11.84 -5.60
N GLN A 278 -13.00 -12.66 -4.61
CA GLN A 278 -14.33 -12.96 -4.07
C GLN A 278 -15.00 -11.82 -3.28
N TYR A 279 -16.33 -11.93 -3.17
CA TYR A 279 -17.32 -11.08 -2.50
C TYR A 279 -17.09 -10.91 -0.99
N ASP A 280 -17.46 -9.72 -0.46
CA ASP A 280 -17.85 -9.53 0.93
C ASP A 280 -19.19 -10.22 1.19
N ASP A 281 -19.19 -11.24 2.05
CA ASP A 281 -20.40 -11.71 2.67
C ASP A 281 -20.68 -10.86 3.93
N ILE A 282 -21.85 -10.25 4.05
CA ILE A 282 -22.27 -9.44 5.20
C ILE A 282 -22.19 -10.24 6.50
N GLN A 283 -22.41 -11.56 6.46
CA GLN A 283 -22.27 -12.44 7.61
C GLN A 283 -20.82 -12.64 8.01
N GLU A 284 -19.90 -12.77 7.07
CA GLU A 284 -18.45 -12.85 7.34
C GLU A 284 -17.92 -11.56 7.93
N SER A 285 -18.36 -10.39 7.43
CA SER A 285 -17.99 -9.08 7.99
C SER A 285 -18.39 -8.97 9.46
N ALA A 286 -19.61 -9.40 9.82
CA ALA A 286 -20.10 -9.40 11.20
C ALA A 286 -19.31 -10.36 12.11
N ILE A 287 -18.87 -11.50 11.57
CA ILE A 287 -17.99 -12.45 12.28
C ILE A 287 -16.59 -11.85 12.49
N LEU A 288 -16.09 -11.09 11.54
CA LEU A 288 -14.79 -10.40 11.64
C LEU A 288 -14.83 -9.24 12.64
N GLU A 289 -15.90 -8.44 12.65
CA GLU A 289 -16.13 -7.40 13.65
C GLU A 289 -16.28 -7.99 15.06
N GLY A 290 -16.95 -9.15 15.17
CA GLY A 290 -16.91 -10.02 16.33
C GLY A 290 -17.39 -9.37 17.64
N TYR A 291 -18.53 -8.66 17.64
CA TYR A 291 -19.16 -8.26 18.90
C TYR A 291 -19.65 -9.50 19.65
N ARG A 292 -19.41 -9.51 20.96
CA ARG A 292 -19.78 -10.64 21.83
C ARG A 292 -21.13 -10.44 22.51
N CYS A 293 -21.79 -11.56 22.79
CA CYS A 293 -22.98 -11.57 23.62
C CYS A 293 -22.66 -11.01 25.04
N ARG A 294 -23.65 -10.34 25.65
CA ARG A 294 -23.54 -9.83 27.02
C ARG A 294 -23.55 -10.96 28.07
N ASP A 295 -24.20 -12.07 27.75
CA ASP A 295 -24.16 -13.27 28.61
C ASP A 295 -22.79 -13.95 28.48
N ASN A 296 -22.02 -13.96 29.56
CA ASN A 296 -20.69 -14.55 29.60
C ASN A 296 -20.69 -16.09 29.37
N ARG A 297 -21.84 -16.75 29.46
CA ARG A 297 -22.01 -18.17 29.17
C ARG A 297 -22.35 -18.45 27.71
N CYS A 298 -22.63 -17.38 26.95
CA CYS A 298 -22.94 -17.47 25.54
C CYS A 298 -21.73 -17.08 24.68
N SER A 299 -21.32 -17.95 23.78
CA SER A 299 -20.23 -17.71 22.82
C SER A 299 -20.70 -17.14 21.47
N GLY A 300 -21.97 -16.69 21.39
CA GLY A 300 -22.59 -16.21 20.17
C GLY A 300 -22.08 -14.82 19.75
N PHE A 301 -22.14 -14.58 18.43
CA PHE A 301 -21.89 -13.28 17.81
C PHE A 301 -23.14 -12.42 17.79
N LEU A 302 -22.94 -11.11 17.78
CA LEU A 302 -24.00 -10.14 17.61
C LEU A 302 -24.08 -9.66 16.16
N LEU A 303 -25.26 -9.73 15.57
CA LEU A 303 -25.57 -9.06 14.29
C LEU A 303 -26.42 -7.82 14.54
N ARG A 304 -26.24 -6.81 13.68
CA ARG A 304 -27.04 -5.58 13.71
C ARG A 304 -28.48 -5.91 13.28
N GLU A 305 -29.46 -5.43 14.04
CA GLU A 305 -30.86 -5.57 13.70
C GLU A 305 -31.28 -4.53 12.66
N SER A 306 -32.16 -4.91 11.72
CA SER A 306 -32.65 -4.05 10.64
C SER A 306 -33.32 -2.77 11.14
N ASP A 307 -33.94 -2.82 12.31
CA ASP A 307 -34.71 -1.72 12.93
C ASP A 307 -33.83 -0.72 13.71
N ASP A 308 -32.51 -0.80 13.60
CA ASP A 308 -31.51 0.08 14.25
C ASP A 308 -31.60 0.13 15.82
N LYS A 309 -32.30 -0.82 16.45
CA LYS A 309 -32.50 -0.88 17.91
C LYS A 309 -31.31 -1.42 18.69
N GLY A 310 -30.41 -2.15 18.02
CA GLY A 310 -29.26 -2.75 18.67
C GLY A 310 -28.65 -3.90 17.91
N PHE A 311 -28.01 -4.80 18.65
CA PHE A 311 -27.34 -5.97 18.12
C PHE A 311 -27.94 -7.23 18.75
N VAL A 312 -28.33 -8.19 17.93
CA VAL A 312 -28.97 -9.45 18.37
C VAL A 312 -27.99 -10.59 18.35
N CYS A 313 -27.90 -11.33 19.45
CA CYS A 313 -27.07 -12.53 19.52
C CYS A 313 -27.69 -13.66 18.68
N GLN A 314 -26.92 -14.16 17.72
CA GLN A 314 -27.36 -15.21 16.81
C GLN A 314 -27.54 -16.59 17.48
N GLN A 315 -26.99 -16.75 18.68
CA GLN A 315 -27.08 -18.01 19.43
C GLN A 315 -28.18 -18.03 20.48
N CYS A 316 -28.33 -16.96 21.27
CA CYS A 316 -29.30 -16.91 22.37
C CYS A 316 -30.40 -15.87 22.22
N GLY A 317 -30.39 -15.05 21.17
CA GLY A 317 -31.38 -14.01 20.90
C GLY A 317 -31.31 -12.77 21.79
N LEU A 318 -30.36 -12.70 22.73
CA LEU A 318 -30.23 -11.55 23.63
C LEU A 318 -29.83 -10.29 22.87
N ILE A 319 -30.53 -9.20 23.13
CA ILE A 319 -30.29 -7.91 22.48
C ILE A 319 -29.30 -7.10 23.33
N ARG A 320 -28.28 -6.53 22.65
CA ARG A 320 -27.37 -5.55 23.25
C ARG A 320 -27.64 -4.17 22.68
N ASN A 321 -27.81 -3.19 23.58
CA ASN A 321 -28.18 -1.83 23.17
C ASN A 321 -27.04 -1.15 22.41
N LYS A 322 -27.39 -0.46 21.32
CA LYS A 322 -26.48 0.32 20.48
C LYS A 322 -25.78 1.44 21.28
N GLU A 323 -26.47 2.09 22.20
CA GLU A 323 -25.92 3.20 23.00
C GLU A 323 -24.83 2.72 23.97
N GLU A 324 -24.97 1.50 24.53
CA GLU A 324 -23.91 0.88 25.36
C GLU A 324 -22.62 0.71 24.55
N ILE A 325 -22.72 0.16 23.34
CA ILE A 325 -21.57 -0.05 22.46
C ILE A 325 -20.96 1.28 22.02
N ARG A 326 -21.79 2.28 21.69
CA ARG A 326 -21.34 3.63 21.32
C ARG A 326 -20.58 4.31 22.44
N LYS A 327 -21.06 4.19 23.69
CA LYS A 327 -20.39 4.75 24.86
C LYS A 327 -19.00 4.15 25.03
N ILE A 328 -18.89 2.82 24.99
CA ILE A 328 -17.60 2.12 25.10
C ILE A 328 -16.68 2.51 23.94
N ALA A 329 -17.20 2.61 22.72
CA ALA A 329 -16.41 3.07 21.55
C ALA A 329 -15.88 4.50 21.72
N SER A 330 -16.69 5.41 22.31
CA SER A 330 -16.27 6.78 22.62
C SER A 330 -15.15 6.81 23.69
N ASP A 331 -15.27 5.99 24.73
CA ASP A 331 -14.25 5.87 25.78
C ASP A 331 -12.94 5.31 25.22
N ILE A 332 -13.02 4.28 24.37
CA ILE A 332 -11.87 3.72 23.65
C ILE A 332 -11.20 4.79 22.78
N LYS A 333 -11.97 5.59 22.04
CA LYS A 333 -11.43 6.67 21.21
C LYS A 333 -10.68 7.70 22.05
N ALA A 334 -11.26 8.17 23.15
CA ALA A 334 -10.63 9.14 24.04
C ALA A 334 -9.32 8.63 24.65
N LEU A 335 -9.28 7.34 25.04
CA LEU A 335 -8.06 6.69 25.52
C LEU A 335 -7.03 6.50 24.42
N SER A 336 -7.45 6.16 23.20
CA SER A 336 -6.56 6.01 22.04
C SER A 336 -5.86 7.32 21.69
N ASP A 337 -6.57 8.45 21.70
CA ASP A 337 -5.98 9.76 21.47
C ASP A 337 -4.92 10.13 22.53
N LYS A 338 -5.15 9.75 23.80
CA LYS A 338 -4.16 9.92 24.87
C LYS A 338 -2.95 8.99 24.68
N ALA A 339 -3.19 7.72 24.37
CA ALA A 339 -2.15 6.73 24.16
C ALA A 339 -1.21 7.13 22.98
N LEU A 340 -1.78 7.64 21.88
CA LEU A 340 -1.03 8.17 20.76
C LEU A 340 -0.14 9.35 21.15
N LYS A 341 -0.66 10.28 21.97
CA LYS A 341 0.13 11.42 22.48
C LYS A 341 1.29 10.94 23.38
N SER A 342 1.03 10.01 24.29
CA SER A 342 2.06 9.45 25.17
C SER A 342 3.13 8.69 24.36
N THR A 343 2.75 7.92 23.37
CA THR A 343 3.68 7.26 22.45
C THR A 343 4.53 8.27 21.67
N SER A 344 3.91 9.32 21.12
CA SER A 344 4.60 10.35 20.33
C SER A 344 5.55 11.20 21.17
N SER A 345 5.27 11.38 22.46
CA SER A 345 6.13 12.08 23.41
C SER A 345 7.23 11.18 24.02
N GLY A 346 7.28 9.89 23.67
CA GLY A 346 8.24 8.94 24.22
C GLY A 346 7.90 8.41 25.62
N ASN A 347 6.72 8.74 26.18
CA ASN A 347 6.28 8.21 27.45
C ASN A 347 5.65 6.81 27.27
N LEU A 348 6.50 5.81 27.01
CA LEU A 348 6.07 4.45 26.66
C LEU A 348 5.40 3.72 27.83
N GLN A 349 5.78 3.99 29.08
CA GLN A 349 5.18 3.36 30.26
C GLN A 349 3.71 3.78 30.43
N GLU A 350 3.41 5.07 30.26
CA GLU A 350 2.03 5.55 30.26
C GLU A 350 1.24 5.00 29.07
N ALA A 351 1.85 4.93 27.89
CA ALA A 351 1.21 4.39 26.69
C ALA A 351 0.78 2.93 26.90
N ILE A 352 1.60 2.07 27.53
CA ILE A 352 1.23 0.68 27.86
C ILE A 352 0.00 0.63 28.76
N ILE A 353 -0.04 1.43 29.82
CA ILE A 353 -1.18 1.45 30.76
C ILE A 353 -2.46 1.81 30.02
N LEU A 354 -2.39 2.81 29.13
CA LEU A 354 -3.53 3.24 28.33
C LEU A 354 -3.97 2.17 27.34
N TYR A 355 -3.05 1.54 26.60
CA TYR A 355 -3.38 0.47 25.66
C TYR A 355 -3.93 -0.78 26.36
N LYS A 356 -3.43 -1.16 27.54
CA LYS A 356 -4.00 -2.24 28.35
C LYS A 356 -5.43 -1.90 28.82
N SER A 357 -5.69 -0.64 29.15
CA SER A 357 -7.04 -0.17 29.51
C SER A 357 -7.99 -0.23 28.31
N ILE A 358 -7.52 0.14 27.11
CA ILE A 358 -8.28 0.01 25.87
C ILE A 358 -8.58 -1.45 25.56
N GLU A 359 -7.59 -2.35 25.64
CA GLU A 359 -7.80 -3.78 25.40
C GLU A 359 -8.83 -4.37 26.38
N LYS A 360 -8.81 -3.94 27.64
CA LYS A 360 -9.81 -4.35 28.64
C LYS A 360 -11.21 -3.94 28.23
N LEU A 361 -11.43 -2.68 27.83
CA LEU A 361 -12.72 -2.19 27.35
C LEU A 361 -13.17 -2.90 26.07
N GLN A 362 -12.24 -3.16 25.13
CA GLN A 362 -12.55 -3.91 23.93
C GLN A 362 -13.02 -5.33 24.25
N LYS A 363 -12.42 -6.02 25.22
CA LYS A 363 -12.82 -7.37 25.67
C LYS A 363 -14.24 -7.42 26.25
N GLU A 364 -14.82 -6.28 26.66
CA GLU A 364 -16.22 -6.21 27.12
C GLU A 364 -17.21 -6.26 25.96
N VAL A 365 -16.81 -5.80 24.77
CA VAL A 365 -17.69 -5.72 23.59
C VAL A 365 -17.28 -6.65 22.46
N CYS A 366 -16.00 -6.97 22.33
CA CYS A 366 -15.46 -7.79 21.26
C CYS A 366 -15.34 -9.26 21.69
N HIS A 367 -15.62 -10.15 20.76
CA HIS A 367 -15.31 -11.58 20.93
C HIS A 367 -13.79 -11.78 20.97
N PRO A 368 -13.25 -12.78 21.73
CA PRO A 368 -11.81 -13.04 21.81
C PRO A 368 -11.09 -13.19 20.47
N PHE A 369 -11.83 -13.60 19.42
CA PHE A 369 -11.33 -13.77 18.05
C PHE A 369 -11.67 -12.60 17.12
N SER A 370 -12.02 -11.42 17.66
CA SER A 370 -12.33 -10.24 16.86
C SER A 370 -11.07 -9.61 16.30
N ILE A 371 -11.09 -9.29 15.00
CA ILE A 371 -10.01 -8.53 14.34
C ILE A 371 -9.84 -7.14 14.96
N SER A 372 -10.90 -6.57 15.56
CA SER A 372 -10.87 -5.26 16.20
C SER A 372 -9.92 -5.18 17.41
N LEU A 373 -9.51 -6.32 17.97
CA LEU A 373 -8.50 -6.38 19.04
C LEU A 373 -7.06 -6.22 18.51
N MET A 374 -6.83 -6.48 17.22
CA MET A 374 -5.47 -6.58 16.66
C MET A 374 -4.71 -5.26 16.68
N PRO A 375 -5.26 -4.10 16.26
CA PRO A 375 -4.51 -2.84 16.26
C PRO A 375 -3.94 -2.46 17.63
N ILE A 376 -4.67 -2.77 18.70
CA ILE A 376 -4.23 -2.46 20.08
C ILE A 376 -3.17 -3.45 20.54
N ARG A 377 -3.33 -4.76 20.22
CA ARG A 377 -2.33 -5.78 20.54
C ARG A 377 -1.03 -5.58 19.78
N GLU A 378 -1.09 -5.16 18.52
CA GLU A 378 0.09 -4.79 17.73
C GLU A 378 0.84 -3.60 18.35
N LYS A 379 0.12 -2.56 18.79
CA LYS A 379 0.74 -1.42 19.49
C LYS A 379 1.33 -1.81 20.83
N LEU A 380 0.66 -2.66 21.61
CA LEU A 380 1.22 -3.21 22.84
C LEU A 380 2.49 -4.00 22.58
N LEU A 381 2.47 -4.89 21.58
CA LEU A 381 3.64 -5.69 21.20
C LEU A 381 4.82 -4.79 20.79
N GLU A 382 4.58 -3.78 19.94
CA GLU A 382 5.58 -2.82 19.50
C GLU A 382 6.26 -2.11 20.69
N ILE A 383 5.46 -1.61 21.64
CA ILE A 383 5.97 -0.86 22.80
C ILE A 383 6.68 -1.80 23.77
N LEU A 384 6.13 -2.98 24.04
CA LEU A 384 6.75 -3.97 24.92
C LEU A 384 8.11 -4.43 24.39
N MET A 385 8.24 -4.59 23.08
CA MET A 385 9.52 -4.90 22.44
C MET A 385 10.52 -3.74 22.56
N GLN A 386 10.08 -2.48 22.46
CA GLN A 386 10.93 -1.30 22.66
C GLN A 386 11.43 -1.17 24.11
N LEU A 387 10.64 -1.63 25.07
CA LEU A 387 10.98 -1.63 26.49
C LEU A 387 11.69 -2.90 26.98
N GLU A 388 11.97 -3.84 26.05
CA GLU A 388 12.61 -5.13 26.32
C GLU A 388 11.82 -6.02 27.30
N GLU A 389 10.50 -5.81 27.39
CA GLU A 389 9.56 -6.61 28.22
C GLU A 389 9.16 -7.89 27.48
N TRP A 390 10.14 -8.75 27.21
CA TRP A 390 10.06 -9.89 26.27
C TRP A 390 8.99 -10.92 26.65
N LYS A 391 8.83 -11.23 27.96
CA LYS A 391 7.83 -12.21 28.42
C LYS A 391 6.42 -11.73 28.15
N GLU A 392 6.15 -10.44 28.40
CA GLU A 392 4.83 -9.86 28.18
C GLU A 392 4.57 -9.70 26.67
N ALA A 393 5.59 -9.32 25.91
CA ALA A 393 5.53 -9.26 24.44
C ALA A 393 5.17 -10.63 23.84
N LEU A 394 5.78 -11.72 24.32
CA LEU A 394 5.45 -13.07 23.90
C LEU A 394 4.00 -13.44 24.23
N ALA A 395 3.53 -13.10 25.44
CA ALA A 395 2.14 -13.37 25.85
C ALA A 395 1.15 -12.65 24.91
N VAL A 396 1.38 -11.37 24.59
CA VAL A 396 0.55 -10.60 23.63
C VAL A 396 0.65 -11.22 22.23
N CYS A 397 1.85 -11.60 21.77
CA CYS A 397 2.06 -12.23 20.47
C CYS A 397 1.26 -13.52 20.33
N ARG A 398 1.28 -14.39 21.32
CA ARG A 398 0.50 -15.64 21.33
C ARG A 398 -1.01 -15.43 21.30
N LEU A 399 -1.53 -14.30 21.83
CA LEU A 399 -2.95 -13.96 21.77
C LEU A 399 -3.43 -13.49 20.37
N THR A 400 -2.52 -13.10 19.49
CA THR A 400 -2.88 -12.62 18.15
C THR A 400 -2.98 -13.77 17.13
N ILE A 401 -2.18 -14.82 17.29
CA ILE A 401 -2.11 -15.95 16.34
C ILE A 401 -3.48 -16.59 16.08
N PRO A 402 -4.29 -16.98 17.08
CA PRO A 402 -5.59 -17.62 16.85
C PRO A 402 -6.58 -16.72 16.11
N VAL A 403 -6.45 -15.38 16.28
CA VAL A 403 -7.29 -14.42 15.55
C VAL A 403 -6.90 -14.41 14.07
N TYR A 404 -5.60 -14.33 13.78
CA TYR A 404 -5.11 -14.34 12.41
C TYR A 404 -5.39 -15.67 11.70
N GLU A 405 -5.25 -16.82 12.39
CA GLU A 405 -5.60 -18.14 11.83
C GLU A 405 -7.08 -18.25 11.45
N ARG A 406 -7.95 -17.54 12.18
CA ARG A 406 -9.39 -17.53 11.91
C ARG A 406 -9.79 -16.57 10.80
N VAL A 407 -9.20 -15.37 10.79
CA VAL A 407 -9.64 -14.23 9.95
C VAL A 407 -9.02 -14.30 8.56
N TYR A 408 -7.77 -14.75 8.46
CA TYR A 408 -7.04 -14.74 7.21
C TYR A 408 -6.93 -16.14 6.59
N PRO A 409 -6.83 -16.22 5.25
CA PRO A 409 -6.46 -17.47 4.58
C PRO A 409 -5.14 -18.00 5.14
N GLY A 410 -4.96 -19.34 5.15
CA GLY A 410 -3.80 -20.00 5.75
C GLY A 410 -2.43 -19.50 5.24
N PHE A 411 -2.38 -18.88 4.07
CA PHE A 411 -1.16 -18.30 3.49
C PHE A 411 -1.20 -16.77 3.48
N HIS A 412 -1.81 -16.13 4.46
CA HIS A 412 -1.77 -14.66 4.55
C HIS A 412 -0.47 -14.17 5.20
N PRO A 413 0.22 -13.12 4.65
CA PRO A 413 1.54 -12.68 5.15
C PRO A 413 1.54 -12.25 6.61
N LEU A 414 0.47 -11.60 7.10
CA LEU A 414 0.36 -11.19 8.51
C LEU A 414 0.42 -12.39 9.46
N LEU A 415 -0.21 -13.53 9.10
CA LEU A 415 -0.13 -14.74 9.90
C LEU A 415 1.30 -15.28 9.96
N GLY A 416 1.98 -15.37 8.80
CA GLY A 416 3.37 -15.83 8.74
C GLY A 416 4.32 -14.92 9.52
N LEU A 417 4.17 -13.60 9.43
CA LEU A 417 4.96 -12.63 10.18
C LEU A 417 4.69 -12.70 11.69
N GLN A 418 3.47 -13.03 12.09
CA GLN A 418 3.15 -13.21 13.49
C GLN A 418 3.82 -14.46 14.07
N TYR A 419 3.82 -15.59 13.33
CA TYR A 419 4.61 -16.76 13.72
C TYR A 419 6.12 -16.45 13.77
N TYR A 420 6.63 -15.67 12.82
CA TYR A 420 8.03 -15.24 12.83
C TYR A 420 8.37 -14.40 14.07
N SER A 421 7.50 -13.46 14.43
CA SER A 421 7.68 -12.63 15.64
C SER A 421 7.61 -13.45 16.92
N CYS A 422 6.67 -14.40 16.99
CA CYS A 422 6.54 -15.33 18.11
C CYS A 422 7.80 -16.18 18.26
N GLY A 423 8.28 -16.78 17.16
CA GLY A 423 9.51 -17.60 17.16
C GLY A 423 10.75 -16.82 17.60
N LYS A 424 10.89 -15.54 17.21
CA LYS A 424 11.97 -14.68 17.69
C LYS A 424 11.93 -14.48 19.21
N LEU A 425 10.74 -14.22 19.76
CA LEU A 425 10.55 -14.01 21.20
C LEU A 425 10.75 -15.29 22.00
N GLU A 426 10.23 -16.43 21.51
CA GLU A 426 10.42 -17.76 22.10
C GLU A 426 11.90 -18.10 22.15
N TRP A 427 12.63 -17.90 21.05
CA TRP A 427 14.05 -18.16 20.99
C TRP A 427 14.84 -17.26 21.95
N LEU A 428 14.53 -15.96 22.00
CA LEU A 428 15.15 -14.99 22.91
C LEU A 428 14.95 -15.39 24.39
N LEU A 429 13.80 -15.98 24.72
CA LEU A 429 13.47 -16.45 26.07
C LEU A 429 13.98 -17.86 26.38
N GLY A 430 14.66 -18.51 25.44
CA GLY A 430 15.21 -19.86 25.59
C GLY A 430 14.20 -20.99 25.40
N GLU A 431 12.98 -20.70 24.94
CA GLU A 431 11.93 -21.65 24.58
C GLU A 431 12.22 -22.22 23.16
N THR A 432 13.36 -22.88 22.99
CA THR A 432 13.96 -23.24 21.69
C THR A 432 13.05 -24.17 20.88
N ASP A 433 12.40 -25.15 21.53
CA ASP A 433 11.50 -26.10 20.84
C ASP A 433 10.24 -25.42 20.28
N ASP A 434 9.69 -24.46 21.00
CA ASP A 434 8.53 -23.68 20.53
C ASP A 434 8.94 -22.69 19.43
N ALA A 435 10.13 -22.10 19.54
CA ALA A 435 10.69 -21.25 18.49
C ALA A 435 10.85 -22.00 17.16
N ILE A 436 11.34 -23.26 17.19
CA ILE A 436 11.44 -24.12 16.00
C ILE A 436 10.07 -24.33 15.35
N LYS A 437 9.04 -24.61 16.15
CA LYS A 437 7.66 -24.80 15.65
C LYS A 437 7.13 -23.51 15.01
N SER A 438 7.32 -22.38 15.68
CA SER A 438 6.89 -21.07 15.21
C SER A 438 7.62 -20.66 13.92
N PHE A 439 8.95 -20.81 13.83
CA PHE A 439 9.70 -20.55 12.60
C PHE A 439 9.28 -21.48 11.45
N THR A 440 9.02 -22.75 11.72
CA THR A 440 8.55 -23.70 10.69
C THR A 440 7.20 -23.25 10.11
N LYS A 441 6.23 -22.89 10.96
CA LYS A 441 4.93 -22.35 10.53
C LYS A 441 5.10 -21.03 9.76
N ALA A 442 6.00 -20.14 10.21
CA ALA A 442 6.32 -18.90 9.50
C ALA A 442 6.83 -19.19 8.09
N ILE A 443 7.76 -20.14 7.93
CA ILE A 443 8.32 -20.53 6.63
C ILE A 443 7.22 -21.08 5.72
N ASP A 444 6.34 -21.95 6.22
CA ASP A 444 5.27 -22.56 5.43
C ASP A 444 4.33 -21.51 4.80
N VAL A 445 4.04 -20.42 5.53
CA VAL A 445 3.23 -19.32 5.05
C VAL A 445 4.04 -18.36 4.16
N LEU A 446 5.20 -17.92 4.66
CA LEU A 446 5.93 -16.81 4.03
C LEU A 446 6.64 -17.21 2.73
N ARG A 447 7.01 -18.49 2.55
CA ARG A 447 7.50 -18.96 1.24
C ARG A 447 6.51 -18.77 0.10
N ILE A 448 5.20 -18.85 0.42
CA ILE A 448 4.12 -18.64 -0.55
C ILE A 448 3.95 -17.14 -0.86
N THR A 449 3.96 -16.30 0.16
CA THR A 449 3.67 -14.87 0.01
C THR A 449 4.89 -14.05 -0.42
N HIS A 450 6.08 -14.35 0.13
CA HIS A 450 7.32 -13.60 -0.10
C HIS A 450 8.24 -14.24 -1.17
N GLY A 451 7.94 -15.50 -1.57
CA GLY A 451 8.79 -16.27 -2.48
C GLY A 451 10.02 -16.86 -1.76
N THR A 452 10.53 -17.98 -2.29
CA THR A 452 11.56 -18.80 -1.62
C THR A 452 12.97 -18.21 -1.65
N ASN A 453 13.27 -17.32 -2.60
CA ASN A 453 14.65 -16.86 -2.87
C ASN A 453 14.97 -15.45 -2.34
N THR A 454 14.03 -14.81 -1.65
CA THR A 454 14.24 -13.46 -1.08
C THR A 454 15.25 -13.49 0.07
N LEU A 455 15.92 -12.36 0.31
CA LEU A 455 16.88 -12.22 1.41
C LEU A 455 16.19 -12.53 2.75
N PHE A 456 14.99 -12.03 2.95
CA PHE A 456 14.19 -12.27 4.15
C PHE A 456 13.95 -13.77 4.42
N MET A 457 13.59 -14.53 3.38
CA MET A 457 13.37 -15.98 3.53
C MET A 457 14.66 -16.73 3.84
N LYS A 458 15.80 -16.30 3.26
CA LYS A 458 17.12 -16.87 3.61
C LYS A 458 17.47 -16.60 5.08
N GLU A 459 17.25 -15.39 5.56
CA GLU A 459 17.47 -15.04 6.97
C GLU A 459 16.55 -15.82 7.91
N LEU A 460 15.28 -16.03 7.55
CA LEU A 460 14.35 -16.84 8.34
C LEU A 460 14.78 -18.31 8.39
N LEU A 461 15.22 -18.87 7.26
CA LEU A 461 15.75 -20.24 7.21
C LEU A 461 17.02 -20.39 8.06
N MET A 462 17.94 -19.41 8.01
CA MET A 462 19.12 -19.42 8.87
C MET A 462 18.76 -19.43 10.36
N LYS A 463 17.79 -18.61 10.78
CA LYS A 463 17.30 -18.61 12.17
C LYS A 463 16.73 -19.94 12.61
N LEU A 464 15.98 -20.61 11.72
CA LEU A 464 15.48 -21.96 12.02
C LEU A 464 16.62 -22.96 12.22
N GLU A 465 17.65 -22.95 11.36
CA GLU A 465 18.80 -23.84 11.48
C GLU A 465 19.66 -23.56 12.73
N GLU A 466 19.82 -22.28 13.09
CA GLU A 466 20.49 -21.89 14.32
C GLU A 466 19.73 -22.39 15.56
N ALA A 467 18.39 -22.24 15.59
CA ALA A 467 17.55 -22.77 16.68
C ALA A 467 17.60 -24.30 16.78
N ARG A 468 17.61 -25.01 15.65
CA ARG A 468 17.76 -26.48 15.60
C ARG A 468 19.12 -26.92 16.14
N SER A 469 20.17 -26.25 15.74
CA SER A 469 21.55 -26.53 16.22
C SER A 469 21.65 -26.33 17.73
N GLU A 470 21.05 -25.27 18.26
CA GLU A 470 21.01 -25.02 19.70
C GLU A 470 20.21 -26.08 20.46
N ALA A 471 19.05 -26.52 19.94
CA ALA A 471 18.27 -27.62 20.54
C ALA A 471 19.06 -28.91 20.59
N SER A 472 19.73 -29.28 19.49
CA SER A 472 20.56 -30.49 19.42
C SER A 472 21.73 -30.42 20.43
N PHE A 473 22.35 -29.26 20.56
CA PHE A 473 23.43 -29.06 21.55
C PHE A 473 22.92 -29.19 22.99
N LYS A 474 21.74 -28.63 23.30
CA LYS A 474 21.12 -28.78 24.64
C LYS A 474 20.78 -30.23 24.98
N LEU A 475 20.42 -31.04 23.99
CA LEU A 475 20.14 -32.48 24.18
C LEU A 475 21.42 -33.24 24.49
N SER A 476 22.54 -32.96 23.81
CA SER A 476 23.82 -33.62 24.02
C SER A 476 24.46 -33.39 25.40
N PHE A 477 23.99 -32.42 26.17
CA PHE A 477 24.41 -32.15 27.55
C PHE A 477 23.46 -32.76 28.59
N ARG A 478 22.34 -33.35 28.18
CA ARG A 478 21.38 -33.98 29.08
C ARG A 478 21.55 -35.52 29.14
N GLU A 479 22.31 -36.06 28.21
CA GLU A 479 22.81 -37.45 28.22
C GLU A 479 24.19 -37.52 28.89
#